data_e9e75e3427c9814e42807e9263b915e4
#
_entry.id   e9e75e3427c9814e42807e9263b915e4
#
_cell.length_a   1.000
_cell.length_b   1.000
_cell.length_c   1.000
_cell.angle_alpha   90.00
_cell.angle_beta   90.00
_cell.angle_gamma   90.00
#
_symmetry.space_group_name_H-M   'P 1'
#
loop_
_entity.id
_entity.type
_entity.pdbx_description
1 polymer ?
#
loop_
_entity_poly.entity_id
_entity_poly.type
_entity_poly.pdbx_seq_one_letter_code
_entity_poly.pdbx_strand_id
1 'polypeptide(L)'
;MAQLTGNKLISTAVFISGRGTNLKSLIKFSKKKNSPINIKLIISNTNKAKGLKYSKVYKIQKKVIDFKNKNIAEKKLLNLLSKKKIRFICLAGFMKILSKKFIKKFSGKIVNIHPSLLPKYKGLNTHEKALKNNDKYSGCTVHYVTDKVDSGNIILLKKVKIKRNDSLNTLTKKVLLEEHKIYPRAISKVFKD
;
A
#
# COMPACT_ATOMS: atom_id res chain seq x y z
N MET A 1 -23.95 -31.04 -6.71
CA MET A 1 -23.69 -30.03 -5.64
C MET A 1 -22.18 -29.75 -5.62
N ALA A 2 -21.74 -28.64 -6.19
CA ALA A 2 -20.31 -28.31 -6.27
C ALA A 2 -19.84 -27.85 -4.89
N GLN A 3 -18.89 -28.59 -4.32
CA GLN A 3 -18.20 -28.22 -3.10
C GLN A 3 -17.48 -26.87 -3.31
N LEU A 4 -17.84 -25.89 -2.51
CA LEU A 4 -17.10 -24.64 -2.35
C LEU A 4 -15.72 -24.98 -1.80
N THR A 5 -14.74 -25.12 -2.69
CA THR A 5 -13.32 -25.19 -2.33
C THR A 5 -12.97 -23.88 -1.65
N GLY A 6 -12.72 -23.92 -0.36
CA GLY A 6 -12.39 -22.74 0.46
C GLY A 6 -11.13 -22.07 -0.08
N ASN A 7 -11.28 -20.93 -0.75
CA ASN A 7 -10.17 -20.14 -1.29
C ASN A 7 -9.22 -19.76 -0.15
N LYS A 8 -8.02 -20.37 -0.13
CA LYS A 8 -7.01 -20.13 0.87
C LYS A 8 -6.59 -18.66 0.86
N LEU A 9 -6.89 -17.93 1.93
CA LEU A 9 -6.55 -16.51 2.07
C LEU A 9 -5.06 -16.26 1.86
N ILE A 10 -4.71 -15.28 1.06
CA ILE A 10 -3.33 -14.91 0.75
C ILE A 10 -2.68 -14.22 1.94
N SER A 11 -1.62 -14.85 2.48
CA SER A 11 -0.84 -14.28 3.58
C SER A 11 -0.18 -12.97 3.16
N THR A 12 -0.56 -11.87 3.80
CA THR A 12 -0.23 -10.50 3.39
C THR A 12 0.56 -9.77 4.47
N ALA A 13 1.55 -8.98 4.03
CA ALA A 13 2.20 -7.96 4.86
C ALA A 13 1.83 -6.56 4.37
N VAL A 14 1.63 -5.62 5.30
CA VAL A 14 1.40 -4.21 4.98
C VAL A 14 2.56 -3.38 5.51
N PHE A 15 3.18 -2.59 4.62
CA PHE A 15 4.33 -1.74 4.95
C PHE A 15 3.87 -0.29 5.11
N ILE A 16 4.32 0.35 6.19
CA ILE A 16 3.93 1.72 6.56
C ILE A 16 5.15 2.52 7.05
N SER A 17 5.08 3.86 6.96
CA SER A 17 6.03 4.77 7.59
C SER A 17 5.37 5.84 8.47
N GLY A 18 4.04 5.99 8.43
CA GLY A 18 3.33 7.10 9.03
C GLY A 18 2.05 6.72 9.79
N ARG A 19 0.99 7.50 9.59
CA ARG A 19 -0.29 7.41 10.30
C ARG A 19 -1.02 6.08 10.15
N GLY A 20 -0.82 5.37 9.03
CA GLY A 20 -1.39 4.04 8.77
C GLY A 20 -2.90 4.06 8.49
N THR A 21 -3.44 5.11 7.89
CA THR A 21 -4.86 5.20 7.57
C THR A 21 -5.26 4.19 6.50
N ASN A 22 -4.45 4.03 5.45
CA ASN A 22 -4.60 2.97 4.47
C ASN A 22 -4.46 1.57 5.09
N LEU A 23 -3.50 1.37 6.02
CA LEU A 23 -3.39 0.12 6.77
C LEU A 23 -4.71 -0.19 7.50
N LYS A 24 -5.32 0.79 8.20
CA LYS A 24 -6.60 0.61 8.89
C LYS A 24 -7.71 0.20 7.92
N SER A 25 -7.78 0.82 6.74
CA SER A 25 -8.74 0.46 5.69
C SER A 25 -8.53 -0.98 5.21
N LEU A 26 -7.27 -1.36 4.94
CA LEU A 26 -6.92 -2.73 4.52
C LEU A 26 -7.21 -3.77 5.59
N ILE A 27 -6.98 -3.47 6.88
CA ILE A 27 -7.32 -4.39 7.98
C ILE A 27 -8.84 -4.61 8.05
N LYS A 28 -9.64 -3.53 7.95
CA LYS A 28 -11.10 -3.67 7.91
C LYS A 28 -11.57 -4.51 6.71
N PHE A 29 -10.94 -4.31 5.56
CA PHE A 29 -11.23 -5.08 4.36
C PHE A 29 -10.86 -6.56 4.53
N SER A 30 -9.66 -6.87 5.08
CA SER A 30 -9.20 -8.25 5.25
C SER A 30 -10.07 -9.11 6.19
N LYS A 31 -10.92 -8.47 6.98
CA LYS A 31 -11.90 -9.14 7.87
C LYS A 31 -13.25 -9.42 7.21
N LYS A 32 -13.47 -8.93 5.98
CA LYS A 32 -14.72 -9.23 5.25
C LYS A 32 -14.71 -10.65 4.71
N LYS A 33 -15.89 -11.31 4.70
CA LYS A 33 -16.06 -12.69 4.19
C LYS A 33 -15.46 -12.92 2.81
N ASN A 34 -15.59 -11.94 1.90
CA ASN A 34 -15.11 -12.03 0.52
C ASN A 34 -13.72 -11.41 0.30
N SER A 35 -12.94 -11.22 1.37
CA SER A 35 -11.56 -10.73 1.22
C SER A 35 -10.63 -11.87 0.76
N PRO A 36 -9.79 -11.66 -0.26
CA PRO A 36 -8.82 -12.65 -0.69
C PRO A 36 -7.57 -12.68 0.20
N ILE A 37 -7.41 -11.71 1.11
CA ILE A 37 -6.18 -11.54 1.88
C ILE A 37 -6.37 -11.73 3.38
N ASN A 38 -5.32 -12.25 4.03
CA ASN A 38 -5.17 -12.26 5.48
C ASN A 38 -3.90 -11.47 5.88
N ILE A 39 -4.06 -10.35 6.56
CA ILE A 39 -2.93 -9.52 7.02
C ILE A 39 -2.31 -10.14 8.26
N LYS A 40 -1.15 -10.79 8.08
CA LYS A 40 -0.39 -11.44 9.16
C LYS A 40 0.70 -10.56 9.76
N LEU A 41 1.14 -9.52 9.02
CA LEU A 41 2.31 -8.76 9.42
C LEU A 41 2.20 -7.28 9.04
N ILE A 42 2.53 -6.41 9.98
CA ILE A 42 2.72 -4.99 9.76
C ILE A 42 4.22 -4.69 9.83
N ILE A 43 4.79 -4.11 8.78
CA ILE A 43 6.19 -3.69 8.72
C ILE A 43 6.25 -2.17 8.77
N SER A 44 7.21 -1.63 9.55
CA SER A 44 7.57 -0.22 9.48
C SER A 44 9.08 -0.05 9.43
N ASN A 45 9.54 0.99 8.75
CA ASN A 45 10.95 1.40 8.77
C ASN A 45 11.30 2.27 9.99
N THR A 46 10.33 2.61 10.82
CA THR A 46 10.52 3.44 12.02
C THR A 46 9.53 3.05 13.12
N ASN A 47 9.97 3.14 14.37
CA ASN A 47 9.11 2.95 15.55
C ASN A 47 8.17 4.14 15.79
N LYS A 48 8.45 5.32 15.19
CA LYS A 48 7.62 6.53 15.30
C LYS A 48 6.33 6.46 14.45
N ALA A 49 6.16 5.43 13.62
CA ALA A 49 4.98 5.28 12.78
C ALA A 49 3.72 5.07 13.62
N LYS A 50 2.83 6.09 13.66
CA LYS A 50 1.57 6.05 14.45
C LYS A 50 0.65 4.87 14.06
N GLY A 51 0.77 4.36 12.82
CA GLY A 51 0.02 3.19 12.34
C GLY A 51 0.38 1.88 13.06
N LEU A 52 1.54 1.79 13.74
CA LEU A 52 1.94 0.62 14.52
C LEU A 52 0.97 0.30 15.67
N LYS A 53 0.19 1.28 16.15
CA LYS A 53 -0.88 1.05 17.15
C LYS A 53 -1.91 0.01 16.72
N TYR A 54 -2.16 -0.12 15.41
CA TYR A 54 -3.12 -1.09 14.88
C TYR A 54 -2.69 -2.55 15.08
N SER A 55 -1.38 -2.81 15.28
CA SER A 55 -0.89 -4.12 15.69
C SER A 55 -1.55 -4.59 17.00
N LYS A 56 -1.57 -3.75 18.03
CA LYS A 56 -2.21 -4.06 19.31
C LYS A 56 -3.73 -4.17 19.16
N VAL A 57 -4.37 -3.18 18.51
CA VAL A 57 -5.83 -3.11 18.36
C VAL A 57 -6.40 -4.32 17.61
N TYR A 58 -5.71 -4.80 16.59
CA TYR A 58 -6.20 -5.89 15.73
C TYR A 58 -5.49 -7.22 15.94
N LYS A 59 -4.59 -7.32 16.94
CA LYS A 59 -3.79 -8.52 17.26
C LYS A 59 -2.98 -9.03 16.07
N ILE A 60 -2.41 -8.10 15.25
CA ILE A 60 -1.57 -8.41 14.10
C ILE A 60 -0.10 -8.22 14.50
N GLN A 61 0.74 -9.20 14.16
CA GLN A 61 2.18 -9.09 14.43
C GLN A 61 2.77 -7.87 13.74
N LYS A 62 3.66 -7.14 14.44
CA LYS A 62 4.44 -6.03 13.85
C LYS A 62 5.93 -6.30 13.92
N LYS A 63 6.67 -5.71 12.99
CA LYS A 63 8.14 -5.64 13.03
C LYS A 63 8.60 -4.29 12.54
N VAL A 64 9.51 -3.68 13.28
CA VAL A 64 10.23 -2.47 12.84
C VAL A 64 11.58 -2.91 12.31
N ILE A 65 11.95 -2.44 11.12
CA ILE A 65 13.23 -2.73 10.47
C ILE A 65 13.80 -1.41 9.98
N ASP A 66 14.91 -0.98 10.59
CA ASP A 66 15.61 0.24 10.19
C ASP A 66 16.26 0.07 8.81
N PHE A 67 16.09 1.06 7.96
CA PHE A 67 16.62 1.14 6.61
C PHE A 67 17.91 2.01 6.50
N LYS A 68 18.60 2.26 7.61
CA LYS A 68 19.93 2.91 7.56
C LYS A 68 20.87 2.16 6.63
N ASN A 69 20.94 0.84 6.76
CA ASN A 69 21.56 -0.03 5.77
C ASN A 69 20.49 -0.81 5.00
N LYS A 70 20.22 -0.39 3.78
CA LYS A 70 19.18 -0.92 2.92
C LYS A 70 19.37 -2.42 2.64
N ASN A 71 20.61 -2.84 2.33
CA ASN A 71 20.91 -4.24 1.98
C ASN A 71 20.63 -5.18 3.16
N ILE A 72 21.06 -4.79 4.36
CA ILE A 72 20.79 -5.57 5.58
C ILE A 72 19.29 -5.59 5.88
N ALA A 73 18.62 -4.45 5.77
CA ALA A 73 17.19 -4.35 5.99
C ALA A 73 16.39 -5.27 5.05
N GLU A 74 16.69 -5.24 3.76
CA GLU A 74 16.02 -6.05 2.76
C GLU A 74 16.30 -7.55 2.92
N LYS A 75 17.53 -7.95 3.31
CA LYS A 75 17.86 -9.34 3.66
C LYS A 75 17.03 -9.83 4.84
N LYS A 76 16.95 -9.02 5.93
CA LYS A 76 16.11 -9.31 7.10
C LYS A 76 14.63 -9.41 6.72
N LEU A 77 14.15 -8.52 5.83
CA LEU A 77 12.77 -8.55 5.33
C LEU A 77 12.47 -9.84 4.58
N LEU A 78 13.28 -10.20 3.57
CA LEU A 78 13.08 -11.41 2.77
C LEU A 78 13.00 -12.66 3.65
N ASN A 79 13.92 -12.80 4.62
CA ASN A 79 13.93 -13.93 5.55
C ASN A 79 12.65 -13.96 6.40
N LEU A 80 12.21 -12.80 6.92
CA LEU A 80 10.99 -12.70 7.72
C LEU A 80 9.74 -13.04 6.91
N LEU A 81 9.65 -12.50 5.69
CA LEU A 81 8.51 -12.71 4.78
C LEU A 81 8.41 -14.19 4.37
N SER A 82 9.55 -14.82 4.07
CA SER A 82 9.62 -16.26 3.76
C SER A 82 9.18 -17.10 4.97
N LYS A 83 9.77 -16.87 6.15
CA LYS A 83 9.41 -17.60 7.40
C LYS A 83 7.91 -17.48 7.73
N LYS A 84 7.28 -16.33 7.42
CA LYS A 84 5.85 -16.08 7.64
C LYS A 84 4.97 -16.49 6.46
N LYS A 85 5.56 -17.08 5.43
CA LYS A 85 4.86 -17.52 4.19
C LYS A 85 4.05 -16.37 3.55
N ILE A 86 4.58 -15.13 3.60
CA ILE A 86 3.94 -13.97 2.97
C ILE A 86 4.08 -14.07 1.45
N ARG A 87 2.99 -13.89 0.74
CA ARG A 87 2.90 -13.94 -0.74
C ARG A 87 2.38 -12.64 -1.35
N PHE A 88 1.98 -11.70 -0.52
CA PHE A 88 1.47 -10.40 -0.97
C PHE A 88 1.95 -9.27 -0.07
N ILE A 89 2.42 -8.19 -0.67
CA ILE A 89 2.84 -6.98 0.05
C ILE A 89 2.01 -5.81 -0.43
N CYS A 90 1.43 -5.06 0.52
CA CYS A 90 0.79 -3.78 0.29
C CYS A 90 1.67 -2.66 0.85
N LEU A 91 2.17 -1.76 -0.01
CA LEU A 91 2.82 -0.53 0.43
C LEU A 91 1.73 0.52 0.71
N ALA A 92 1.60 0.95 1.95
CA ALA A 92 0.53 1.83 2.43
C ALA A 92 1.13 3.09 3.08
N GLY A 93 1.75 3.94 2.27
CA GLY A 93 2.53 5.09 2.73
C GLY A 93 3.87 4.66 3.31
N PHE A 94 4.56 3.75 2.63
CA PHE A 94 5.92 3.32 2.96
C PHE A 94 6.93 4.19 2.24
N MET A 95 7.75 4.95 3.01
CA MET A 95 8.64 6.00 2.49
C MET A 95 10.05 5.50 2.16
N LYS A 96 10.23 4.21 1.89
CA LYS A 96 11.51 3.63 1.44
C LYS A 96 11.32 2.94 0.10
N ILE A 97 12.28 3.14 -0.79
CA ILE A 97 12.31 2.49 -2.11
C ILE A 97 12.92 1.11 -1.95
N LEU A 98 12.19 0.07 -2.33
CA LEU A 98 12.67 -1.31 -2.38
C LEU A 98 13.61 -1.48 -3.58
N SER A 99 14.68 -2.26 -3.40
CA SER A 99 15.64 -2.49 -4.48
C SER A 99 15.09 -3.47 -5.53
N LYS A 100 15.62 -3.38 -6.76
CA LYS A 100 15.39 -4.36 -7.82
C LYS A 100 15.66 -5.79 -7.36
N LYS A 101 16.73 -5.98 -6.56
CA LYS A 101 17.12 -7.26 -5.97
C LYS A 101 16.05 -7.80 -5.02
N PHE A 102 15.49 -6.94 -4.14
CA PHE A 102 14.41 -7.31 -3.25
C PHE A 102 13.16 -7.71 -4.03
N ILE A 103 12.74 -6.88 -4.99
CA ILE A 103 11.53 -7.11 -5.78
C ILE A 103 11.63 -8.44 -6.55
N LYS A 104 12.79 -8.72 -7.19
CA LYS A 104 13.02 -9.99 -7.90
C LYS A 104 13.06 -11.21 -6.98
N LYS A 105 13.60 -11.07 -5.74
CA LYS A 105 13.71 -12.18 -4.80
C LYS A 105 12.44 -12.46 -4.01
N PHE A 106 11.51 -11.50 -3.94
CA PHE A 106 10.26 -11.73 -3.26
C PHE A 106 9.33 -12.60 -4.13
N SER A 107 9.01 -13.78 -3.64
CA SER A 107 8.15 -14.75 -4.35
C SER A 107 6.68 -14.44 -4.19
N GLY A 108 6.22 -13.27 -4.67
CA GLY A 108 4.83 -12.82 -4.57
C GLY A 108 4.60 -11.50 -5.30
N LYS A 109 3.39 -10.96 -5.16
CA LYS A 109 3.03 -9.67 -5.76
C LYS A 109 3.22 -8.54 -4.75
N ILE A 110 3.72 -7.39 -5.21
CA ILE A 110 3.86 -6.16 -4.42
C ILE A 110 3.01 -5.08 -5.09
N VAL A 111 2.15 -4.44 -4.33
CA VAL A 111 1.32 -3.32 -4.82
C VAL A 111 1.54 -2.09 -3.96
N ASN A 112 1.41 -0.92 -4.57
CA ASN A 112 1.49 0.37 -3.92
C ASN A 112 0.25 1.20 -4.18
N ILE A 113 -0.12 2.06 -3.24
CA ILE A 113 -1.06 3.14 -3.47
C ILE A 113 -0.30 4.46 -3.53
N HIS A 114 -0.49 5.19 -4.63
CA HIS A 114 0.19 6.45 -4.89
C HIS A 114 -0.82 7.61 -5.01
N PRO A 115 -0.61 8.75 -4.32
CA PRO A 115 -1.59 9.82 -4.24
C PRO A 115 -1.53 10.77 -5.44
N SER A 116 -1.48 10.23 -6.66
CA SER A 116 -1.63 10.96 -7.92
C SER A 116 -2.28 10.10 -9.00
N LEU A 117 -2.63 10.71 -10.11
CA LEU A 117 -3.07 10.03 -11.33
C LEU A 117 -1.84 9.67 -12.17
N LEU A 118 -1.23 8.51 -11.90
CA LEU A 118 -0.07 8.06 -12.66
C LEU A 118 -0.37 7.98 -14.17
N PRO A 119 0.62 8.31 -15.02
CA PRO A 119 2.03 8.56 -14.75
C PRO A 119 2.38 9.96 -14.24
N LYS A 120 1.37 10.83 -14.00
CA LYS A 120 1.58 12.21 -13.55
C LYS A 120 2.02 12.22 -12.07
N TYR A 121 3.03 13.04 -11.75
CA TYR A 121 3.53 13.25 -10.40
C TYR A 121 3.99 11.97 -9.67
N LYS A 122 4.94 11.25 -10.27
CA LYS A 122 5.69 10.21 -9.56
C LYS A 122 6.46 10.79 -8.38
N GLY A 123 6.68 9.98 -7.33
CA GLY A 123 7.44 10.37 -6.13
C GLY A 123 6.64 11.25 -5.16
N LEU A 124 7.27 12.24 -4.57
CA LEU A 124 6.74 13.02 -3.46
C LEU A 124 6.02 14.31 -3.89
N ASN A 125 5.29 14.93 -2.94
CA ASN A 125 4.63 16.24 -3.06
C ASN A 125 3.60 16.33 -4.19
N THR A 126 2.88 15.24 -4.42
CA THR A 126 1.94 15.10 -5.56
C THR A 126 0.78 16.10 -5.50
N HIS A 127 0.24 16.36 -4.31
CA HIS A 127 -0.88 17.30 -4.12
C HIS A 127 -0.44 18.74 -4.30
N GLU A 128 0.75 19.12 -3.80
CA GLU A 128 1.32 20.46 -4.00
C GLU A 128 1.56 20.72 -5.50
N LYS A 129 2.14 19.73 -6.19
CA LYS A 129 2.37 19.82 -7.64
C LYS A 129 1.05 19.99 -8.40
N ALA A 130 0.01 19.25 -8.05
CA ALA A 130 -1.30 19.36 -8.71
C ALA A 130 -1.95 20.73 -8.47
N LEU A 131 -1.86 21.29 -7.27
CA LEU A 131 -2.35 22.63 -6.97
C LEU A 131 -1.55 23.72 -7.68
N LYS A 132 -0.21 23.65 -7.62
CA LYS A 132 0.69 24.62 -8.27
C LYS A 132 0.48 24.68 -9.78
N ASN A 133 0.21 23.53 -10.40
CA ASN A 133 -0.03 23.45 -11.85
C ASN A 133 -1.50 23.72 -12.23
N ASN A 134 -2.33 24.16 -11.29
CA ASN A 134 -3.76 24.42 -11.52
C ASN A 134 -4.49 23.25 -12.19
N ASP A 135 -4.16 22.02 -11.82
CA ASP A 135 -4.79 20.84 -12.40
C ASP A 135 -6.29 20.82 -12.09
N LYS A 136 -7.11 20.44 -13.08
CA LYS A 136 -8.56 20.23 -12.87
C LYS A 136 -8.85 19.01 -12.00
N TYR A 137 -7.95 18.02 -11.99
CA TYR A 137 -8.09 16.76 -11.26
C TYR A 137 -6.78 16.34 -10.62
N SER A 138 -6.88 15.83 -9.40
CA SER A 138 -5.90 14.99 -8.73
C SER A 138 -6.48 13.58 -8.57
N GLY A 139 -5.90 12.74 -7.73
CA GLY A 139 -6.44 11.42 -7.45
C GLY A 139 -5.44 10.49 -6.83
N CYS A 140 -5.74 9.20 -6.94
CA CYS A 140 -4.85 8.16 -6.46
C CYS A 140 -4.83 6.97 -7.41
N THR A 141 -3.72 6.23 -7.40
CA THR A 141 -3.48 5.09 -8.28
C THR A 141 -2.96 3.92 -7.46
N VAL A 142 -3.56 2.75 -7.64
CA VAL A 142 -3.00 1.48 -7.16
C VAL A 142 -2.31 0.80 -8.33
N HIS A 143 -1.05 0.41 -8.14
CA HIS A 143 -0.23 -0.17 -9.19
C HIS A 143 0.67 -1.27 -8.65
N TYR A 144 1.16 -2.16 -9.51
CA TYR A 144 2.22 -3.10 -9.18
C TYR A 144 3.54 -2.35 -8.96
N VAL A 145 4.35 -2.85 -8.03
CA VAL A 145 5.67 -2.28 -7.76
C VAL A 145 6.71 -2.93 -8.66
N THR A 146 7.49 -2.09 -9.34
CA THR A 146 8.64 -2.46 -10.15
C THR A 146 9.91 -1.80 -9.62
N ASP A 147 11.04 -2.03 -10.26
CA ASP A 147 12.33 -1.39 -9.92
C ASP A 147 12.35 0.13 -10.24
N LYS A 148 11.44 0.59 -11.09
CA LYS A 148 11.25 2.01 -11.39
C LYS A 148 10.16 2.59 -10.49
N VAL A 149 10.46 3.71 -9.82
CA VAL A 149 9.52 4.36 -8.89
C VAL A 149 8.22 4.72 -9.60
N ASP A 150 7.09 4.32 -9.01
CA ASP A 150 5.72 4.61 -9.46
C ASP A 150 5.49 4.38 -10.96
N SER A 151 6.04 3.28 -11.51
CA SER A 151 6.03 3.00 -12.95
C SER A 151 5.50 1.62 -13.31
N GLY A 152 5.01 0.86 -12.35
CA GLY A 152 4.41 -0.46 -12.62
C GLY A 152 2.99 -0.36 -13.18
N ASN A 153 2.51 -1.45 -13.74
CA ASN A 153 1.17 -1.52 -14.34
C ASN A 153 0.08 -1.10 -13.36
N ILE A 154 -0.80 -0.22 -13.83
CA ILE A 154 -1.91 0.31 -13.05
C ILE A 154 -2.99 -0.77 -12.90
N ILE A 155 -3.44 -0.97 -11.66
CA ILE A 155 -4.53 -1.89 -11.34
C ILE A 155 -5.86 -1.14 -11.32
N LEU A 156 -5.92 -0.04 -10.56
CA LEU A 156 -7.04 0.89 -10.51
C LEU A 156 -6.54 2.31 -10.23
N LEU A 157 -7.29 3.29 -10.71
CA LEU A 157 -7.12 4.70 -10.38
C LEU A 157 -8.48 5.36 -10.07
N LYS A 158 -8.44 6.47 -9.34
CA LYS A 158 -9.62 7.28 -9.04
C LYS A 158 -9.29 8.76 -9.19
N LYS A 159 -10.05 9.46 -10.05
CA LYS A 159 -9.99 10.91 -10.20
C LYS A 159 -10.72 11.61 -9.07
N VAL A 160 -10.15 12.71 -8.58
CA VAL A 160 -10.73 13.63 -7.58
C VAL A 160 -10.69 15.02 -8.16
N LYS A 161 -11.85 15.67 -8.31
CA LYS A 161 -11.93 17.05 -8.83
C LYS A 161 -11.31 18.02 -7.83
N ILE A 162 -10.41 18.87 -8.29
CA ILE A 162 -9.86 19.99 -7.54
C ILE A 162 -10.83 21.16 -7.68
N LYS A 163 -11.24 21.73 -6.55
CA LYS A 163 -12.08 22.94 -6.52
C LYS A 163 -11.19 24.17 -6.36
N ARG A 164 -11.65 25.33 -6.84
CA ARG A 164 -10.90 26.59 -6.77
C ARG A 164 -10.44 26.98 -5.36
N ASN A 165 -11.20 26.60 -4.33
CA ASN A 165 -10.88 26.86 -2.91
C ASN A 165 -10.20 25.68 -2.19
N ASP A 166 -9.71 24.68 -2.91
CA ASP A 166 -8.98 23.58 -2.27
C ASP A 166 -7.60 24.03 -1.82
N SER A 167 -7.33 23.85 -0.54
CA SER A 167 -6.00 23.91 0.03
C SER A 167 -5.30 22.55 -0.09
N LEU A 168 -3.99 22.51 0.17
CA LEU A 168 -3.22 21.25 0.28
C LEU A 168 -3.89 20.27 1.26
N ASN A 169 -4.37 20.77 2.39
CA ASN A 169 -4.99 19.94 3.43
C ASN A 169 -6.34 19.37 2.96
N THR A 170 -7.19 20.16 2.31
CA THR A 170 -8.50 19.71 1.83
C THR A 170 -8.33 18.70 0.68
N LEU A 171 -7.44 18.96 -0.26
CA LEU A 171 -7.16 18.05 -1.35
C LEU A 171 -6.59 16.71 -0.83
N THR A 172 -5.61 16.77 0.08
CA THR A 172 -5.05 15.56 0.72
C THR A 172 -6.13 14.72 1.38
N LYS A 173 -7.05 15.34 2.14
CA LYS A 173 -8.16 14.63 2.78
C LYS A 173 -9.09 13.97 1.76
N LYS A 174 -9.45 14.68 0.68
CA LYS A 174 -10.31 14.15 -0.39
C LYS A 174 -9.68 12.94 -1.07
N VAL A 175 -8.40 13.04 -1.47
CA VAL A 175 -7.69 11.94 -2.11
C VAL A 175 -7.56 10.75 -1.16
N LEU A 176 -7.24 10.97 0.11
CA LEU A 176 -7.12 9.92 1.12
C LEU A 176 -8.42 9.13 1.30
N LEU A 177 -9.58 9.79 1.25
CA LEU A 177 -10.89 9.11 1.30
C LEU A 177 -11.07 8.15 0.12
N GLU A 178 -10.65 8.56 -1.07
CA GLU A 178 -10.70 7.69 -2.25
C GLU A 178 -9.66 6.57 -2.20
N GLU A 179 -8.46 6.82 -1.66
CA GLU A 179 -7.47 5.76 -1.42
C GLU A 179 -8.05 4.63 -0.57
N HIS A 180 -8.75 4.96 0.51
CA HIS A 180 -9.38 3.97 1.39
C HIS A 180 -10.43 3.12 0.68
N LYS A 181 -11.06 3.65 -0.38
CA LYS A 181 -12.07 2.94 -1.17
C LYS A 181 -11.43 2.07 -2.26
N ILE A 182 -10.47 2.65 -3.03
CA ILE A 182 -9.94 1.95 -4.20
C ILE A 182 -8.90 0.89 -3.85
N TYR A 183 -8.12 1.06 -2.77
CA TYR A 183 -7.07 0.11 -2.42
C TYR A 183 -7.64 -1.30 -2.15
N PRO A 184 -8.68 -1.48 -1.30
CA PRO A 184 -9.36 -2.77 -1.16
C PRO A 184 -9.91 -3.33 -2.48
N ARG A 185 -10.51 -2.47 -3.31
CA ARG A 185 -11.09 -2.89 -4.61
C ARG A 185 -10.01 -3.36 -5.57
N ALA A 186 -8.86 -2.66 -5.62
CA ALA A 186 -7.72 -3.06 -6.42
C ALA A 186 -7.16 -4.42 -5.98
N ILE A 187 -7.07 -4.67 -4.66
CA ILE A 187 -6.65 -5.98 -4.14
C ILE A 187 -7.62 -7.07 -4.56
N SER A 188 -8.94 -6.84 -4.47
CA SER A 188 -9.92 -7.81 -4.97
C SER A 188 -9.72 -8.11 -6.46
N LYS A 189 -9.40 -7.11 -7.28
CA LYS A 189 -9.13 -7.29 -8.72
C LYS A 189 -7.87 -8.14 -8.96
N VAL A 190 -6.80 -7.95 -8.17
CA VAL A 190 -5.53 -8.73 -8.28
C VAL A 190 -5.73 -10.23 -8.09
N PHE A 191 -6.77 -10.65 -7.39
CA PHE A 191 -7.03 -12.06 -7.02
C PHE A 191 -8.38 -12.59 -7.52
N LYS A 192 -9.09 -11.87 -8.40
CA LYS A 192 -10.29 -12.37 -9.07
C LYS A 192 -10.00 -13.02 -10.43
N ASP A 193 -8.84 -12.61 -11.00
CA ASP A 193 -8.26 -13.17 -12.22
C ASP A 193 -7.19 -14.21 -11.81
#